data_7a14e149c9cbfc043d88cb1571bf7fd7
#
_entry.id   7a14e149c9cbfc043d88cb1571bf7fd7
#
_cell.length_a   1.000
_cell.length_b   1.000
_cell.length_c   1.000
_cell.angle_alpha   90.00
_cell.angle_beta   90.00
_cell.angle_gamma   90.00
#
_symmetry.space_group_name_H-M   'P 1'
#
loop_
_entity.id
_entity.type
_entity.pdbx_description
1 polymer ?
#
loop_
_entity_poly.entity_id
_entity_poly.type
_entity_poly.pdbx_seq_one_letter_code
_entity_poly.pdbx_strand_id
1 'polypeptide(L)'
;MGEYAYTDKHRLKTTDYLALAIATCGVGYLPLAPGTFGSLVGVGIFLLLPPIAIPITILAVTFAGIWAGSRTEELAGRKDPGKIVVDEVAGQLIALFPLVFIKWSMLTVTVSFILFRFFDIVKPYPANRLQDLKGGAGVMFDDLVAGAYAAIIVGVLVYGTQRVNW
;
A
#
# COMPACT_ATOMS: atom_id res chain seq x y z
N MET A 1 7.24 20.56 16.85
CA MET A 1 5.88 21.12 16.70
C MET A 1 5.85 21.86 15.40
N GLY A 2 5.52 21.22 14.32
CA GLY A 2 5.34 21.80 12.98
C GLY A 2 3.86 22.06 12.79
N GLU A 3 3.48 23.30 12.99
CA GLU A 3 2.14 23.81 12.79
C GLU A 3 1.76 23.62 11.32
N TYR A 4 0.78 22.78 11.06
CA TYR A 4 0.17 22.66 9.73
C TYR A 4 -0.49 24.01 9.46
N ALA A 5 0.15 24.85 8.64
CA ALA A 5 -0.46 26.05 8.11
C ALA A 5 -1.62 25.62 7.17
N TYR A 6 -2.70 25.22 7.74
CA TYR A 6 -3.98 25.10 7.09
C TYR A 6 -4.41 26.52 6.72
N THR A 7 -4.21 26.90 5.46
CA THR A 7 -4.68 28.19 4.97
C THR A 7 -6.20 28.18 5.07
N ASP A 8 -6.69 28.95 5.99
CA ASP A 8 -8.09 29.20 6.38
C ASP A 8 -8.90 29.85 5.24
N LYS A 9 -9.15 29.12 4.14
CA LYS A 9 -10.00 29.61 3.04
C LYS A 9 -11.03 28.62 2.49
N HIS A 10 -11.02 27.34 2.86
CA HIS A 10 -12.07 26.42 2.41
C HIS A 10 -12.50 25.48 3.53
N ARG A 11 -13.75 25.63 3.96
CA ARG A 11 -14.42 24.59 4.77
C ARG A 11 -14.32 23.26 4.01
N LEU A 12 -13.66 22.25 4.60
CA LEU A 12 -13.52 20.93 4.00
C LEU A 12 -14.89 20.40 3.57
N LYS A 13 -14.96 19.90 2.36
CA LYS A 13 -16.15 19.23 1.83
C LYS A 13 -16.20 17.79 2.35
N THR A 14 -17.37 17.17 2.33
CA THR A 14 -17.53 15.76 2.68
C THR A 14 -16.59 14.85 1.87
N THR A 15 -16.35 15.18 0.59
CA THR A 15 -15.41 14.48 -0.29
C THR A 15 -13.97 14.57 0.19
N ASP A 16 -13.57 15.64 0.88
CA ASP A 16 -12.22 15.81 1.41
C ASP A 16 -11.98 14.91 2.63
N TYR A 17 -12.99 14.82 3.50
CA TYR A 17 -12.94 13.88 4.63
C TYR A 17 -12.90 12.43 4.15
N LEU A 18 -13.66 12.07 3.11
CA LEU A 18 -13.62 10.74 2.51
C LEU A 18 -12.25 10.45 1.90
N ALA A 19 -11.67 11.38 1.16
CA ALA A 19 -10.34 11.23 0.59
C ALA A 19 -9.29 11.02 1.69
N LEU A 20 -9.32 11.84 2.75
CA LEU A 20 -8.41 11.70 3.88
C LEU A 20 -8.59 10.35 4.59
N ALA A 21 -9.82 9.90 4.80
CA ALA A 21 -10.11 8.62 5.44
C ALA A 21 -9.56 7.44 4.63
N ILE A 22 -9.75 7.44 3.30
CA ILE A 22 -9.21 6.41 2.39
C ILE A 22 -7.69 6.49 2.35
N ALA A 23 -7.12 7.66 2.11
CA ALA A 23 -5.68 7.83 1.97
C ALA A 23 -4.90 7.39 3.22
N THR A 24 -5.45 7.70 4.40
CA THR A 24 -4.76 7.43 5.67
C THR A 24 -5.14 6.10 6.30
N CYS A 25 -6.22 5.45 5.85
CA CYS A 25 -6.79 4.25 6.47
C CYS A 25 -6.95 4.39 8.00
N GLY A 26 -7.01 5.62 8.53
CA GLY A 26 -6.98 5.94 9.94
C GLY A 26 -5.62 5.75 10.64
N VAL A 27 -4.79 4.83 10.17
CA VAL A 27 -3.46 4.51 10.76
C VAL A 27 -2.36 5.46 10.28
N GLY A 28 -2.56 6.18 9.19
CA GLY A 28 -1.60 7.17 8.67
C GLY A 28 -1.34 8.35 9.60
N TYR A 29 -2.15 8.53 10.64
CA TYR A 29 -1.95 9.53 11.69
C TYR A 29 -1.05 9.06 12.83
N LEU A 30 -0.62 7.80 12.84
CA LEU A 30 0.28 7.28 13.86
C LEU A 30 1.65 7.98 13.77
N PRO A 31 2.26 8.33 14.91
CA PRO A 31 3.48 9.13 14.93
C PRO A 31 4.73 8.34 14.51
N LEU A 32 4.68 7.02 14.53
CA LEU A 32 5.79 6.13 14.21
C LEU A 32 5.40 5.19 13.08
N ALA A 33 6.23 5.15 12.03
CA ALA A 33 6.16 4.19 10.92
C ALA A 33 4.74 3.98 10.33
N PRO A 34 4.00 5.03 9.93
CA PRO A 34 2.63 4.90 9.43
C PRO A 34 2.52 3.91 8.28
N GLY A 35 3.48 3.85 7.36
CA GLY A 35 3.51 2.90 6.26
C GLY A 35 3.61 1.43 6.71
N THR A 36 4.31 1.16 7.82
CA THR A 36 4.31 -0.19 8.43
C THR A 36 2.91 -0.59 8.88
N PHE A 37 2.18 0.33 9.49
CA PHE A 37 0.79 0.09 9.87
C PHE A 37 -0.13 -0.01 8.65
N GLY A 38 0.12 0.76 7.58
CA GLY A 38 -0.57 0.61 6.29
C GLY A 38 -0.39 -0.81 5.73
N SER A 39 0.85 -1.31 5.70
CA SER A 39 1.14 -2.69 5.28
C SER A 39 0.45 -3.74 6.16
N LEU A 40 0.39 -3.52 7.49
CA LEU A 40 -0.35 -4.41 8.40
C LEU A 40 -1.86 -4.39 8.15
N VAL A 41 -2.43 -3.26 7.75
CA VAL A 41 -3.83 -3.20 7.28
C VAL A 41 -4.01 -4.08 6.04
N GLY A 42 -3.07 -4.03 5.08
CA GLY A 42 -3.07 -4.91 3.90
C GLY A 42 -3.03 -6.40 4.28
N VAL A 43 -2.18 -6.78 5.25
CA VAL A 43 -2.15 -8.15 5.81
C VAL A 43 -3.49 -8.51 6.43
N GLY A 44 -4.06 -7.62 7.24
CA GLY A 44 -5.36 -7.84 7.88
C GLY A 44 -6.48 -8.08 6.86
N ILE A 45 -6.53 -7.30 5.80
CA ILE A 45 -7.47 -7.47 4.69
C ILE A 45 -7.29 -8.85 4.02
N PHE A 46 -6.03 -9.25 3.74
CA PHE A 46 -5.73 -10.55 3.15
C PHE A 46 -6.21 -11.71 4.03
N LEU A 47 -6.04 -11.62 5.35
CA LEU A 47 -6.44 -12.68 6.28
C LEU A 47 -7.96 -12.78 6.47
N LEU A 48 -8.69 -11.67 6.29
CA LEU A 48 -10.13 -11.59 6.53
C LEU A 48 -10.96 -11.87 5.28
N LEU A 49 -10.44 -11.62 4.09
CA LEU A 49 -11.20 -11.76 2.84
C LEU A 49 -11.02 -13.16 2.20
N PRO A 50 -12.05 -13.67 1.54
CA PRO A 50 -11.92 -14.88 0.76
C PRO A 50 -10.98 -14.64 -0.45
N PRO A 51 -10.23 -15.68 -0.89
CA PRO A 51 -9.24 -15.56 -1.98
C PRO A 51 -9.78 -14.87 -3.25
N ILE A 52 -11.01 -15.16 -3.63
CA ILE A 52 -11.65 -14.58 -4.83
C ILE A 52 -11.84 -13.05 -4.74
N ALA A 53 -11.93 -12.48 -3.54
CA ALA A 53 -12.12 -11.06 -3.34
C ALA A 53 -10.79 -10.27 -3.43
N ILE A 54 -9.65 -10.91 -3.22
CA ILE A 54 -8.34 -10.23 -3.15
C ILE A 54 -8.03 -9.44 -4.43
N PRO A 55 -8.12 -10.00 -5.66
CA PRO A 55 -7.82 -9.24 -6.88
C PRO A 55 -8.77 -8.04 -7.07
N ILE A 56 -10.05 -8.19 -6.73
CA ILE A 56 -11.03 -7.11 -6.80
C ILE A 56 -10.67 -6.01 -5.79
N THR A 57 -10.27 -6.41 -4.59
CA THR A 57 -9.85 -5.47 -3.53
C THR A 57 -8.58 -4.70 -3.94
N ILE A 58 -7.59 -5.36 -4.54
CA ILE A 58 -6.38 -4.70 -5.06
C ILE A 58 -6.77 -3.61 -6.05
N LEU A 59 -7.62 -3.91 -7.03
CA LEU A 59 -8.08 -2.93 -8.02
C LEU A 59 -8.83 -1.78 -7.35
N ALA A 60 -9.78 -2.09 -6.47
CA ALA A 60 -10.58 -1.09 -5.77
C ALA A 60 -9.72 -0.15 -4.92
N VAL A 61 -8.79 -0.71 -4.14
CA VAL A 61 -7.86 0.08 -3.30
C VAL A 61 -6.93 0.92 -4.18
N THR A 62 -6.44 0.38 -5.30
CA THR A 62 -5.57 1.13 -6.22
C THR A 62 -6.28 2.35 -6.81
N PHE A 63 -7.48 2.18 -7.38
CA PHE A 63 -8.21 3.31 -7.97
C PHE A 63 -8.68 4.32 -6.92
N ALA A 64 -9.19 3.84 -5.79
CA ALA A 64 -9.55 4.69 -4.68
C ALA A 64 -8.34 5.45 -4.11
N GLY A 65 -7.18 4.79 -4.03
CA GLY A 65 -5.92 5.37 -3.57
C GLY A 65 -5.40 6.46 -4.51
N ILE A 66 -5.44 6.25 -5.83
CA ILE A 66 -5.04 7.29 -6.81
C ILE A 66 -5.90 8.55 -6.62
N TRP A 67 -7.21 8.39 -6.50
CA TRP A 67 -8.11 9.53 -6.27
C TRP A 67 -7.85 10.19 -4.91
N ALA A 68 -7.82 9.40 -3.84
CA ALA A 68 -7.67 9.88 -2.48
C ALA A 68 -6.28 10.49 -2.23
N GLY A 69 -5.23 9.89 -2.78
CA GLY A 69 -3.86 10.40 -2.73
C GLY A 69 -3.75 11.76 -3.43
N SER A 70 -4.26 11.88 -4.67
CA SER A 70 -4.29 13.16 -5.38
C SER A 70 -4.99 14.25 -4.58
N ARG A 71 -6.17 13.94 -4.03
CA ARG A 71 -6.91 14.93 -3.23
C ARG A 71 -6.21 15.27 -1.92
N THR A 72 -5.55 14.31 -1.29
CA THR A 72 -4.80 14.53 -0.05
C THR A 72 -3.55 15.40 -0.29
N GLU A 73 -2.84 15.22 -1.42
CA GLU A 73 -1.74 16.11 -1.84
C GLU A 73 -2.22 17.54 -2.05
N GLU A 74 -3.33 17.74 -2.75
CA GLU A 74 -3.94 19.08 -2.94
C GLU A 74 -4.26 19.75 -1.61
N LEU A 75 -4.89 19.02 -0.68
CA LEU A 75 -5.26 19.54 0.63
C LEU A 75 -4.03 19.84 1.50
N ALA A 76 -2.97 19.04 1.38
CA ALA A 76 -1.74 19.22 2.13
C ALA A 76 -0.82 20.29 1.53
N GLY A 77 -1.03 20.71 0.27
CA GLY A 77 -0.17 21.64 -0.44
C GLY A 77 1.25 21.11 -0.68
N ARG A 78 1.44 19.81 -0.57
CA ARG A 78 2.74 19.14 -0.78
C ARG A 78 2.56 17.75 -1.35
N LYS A 79 3.56 17.30 -2.11
CA LYS A 79 3.62 15.95 -2.66
C LYS A 79 3.83 14.93 -1.54
N ASP A 80 3.17 13.80 -1.66
CA ASP A 80 3.30 12.63 -0.82
C ASP A 80 3.39 12.96 0.69
N PRO A 81 2.32 13.50 1.29
CA PRO A 81 2.32 13.71 2.72
C PRO A 81 2.37 12.35 3.42
N GLY A 82 3.38 12.11 4.26
CA GLY A 82 3.69 10.83 4.91
C GLY A 82 2.59 10.22 5.80
N LYS A 83 1.39 10.74 5.75
CA LYS A 83 0.16 10.18 6.35
C LYS A 83 -0.67 9.37 5.33
N ILE A 84 -0.34 9.43 4.05
CA ILE A 84 -0.93 8.55 3.04
C ILE A 84 -0.30 7.17 3.29
N VAL A 85 -1.12 6.13 3.35
CA VAL A 85 -0.71 4.74 3.61
C VAL A 85 -1.54 3.73 2.80
N VAL A 86 -2.46 4.22 1.97
CA VAL A 86 -3.30 3.37 1.11
C VAL A 86 -2.48 2.68 0.00
N ASP A 87 -1.37 3.25 -0.38
CA ASP A 87 -0.34 2.72 -1.28
C ASP A 87 0.32 1.50 -0.69
N GLU A 88 0.75 1.56 0.58
CA GLU A 88 1.30 0.40 1.29
C GLU A 88 0.25 -0.71 1.50
N VAL A 89 -1.02 -0.35 1.68
CA VAL A 89 -2.10 -1.34 1.71
C VAL A 89 -2.18 -2.08 0.38
N ALA A 90 -2.20 -1.36 -0.74
CA ALA A 90 -2.29 -1.94 -2.08
C ALA A 90 -1.04 -2.77 -2.42
N GLY A 91 0.15 -2.23 -2.19
CA GLY A 91 1.43 -2.89 -2.43
C GLY A 91 1.58 -4.19 -1.62
N GLN A 92 1.18 -4.16 -0.34
CA GLN A 92 1.19 -5.35 0.51
C GLN A 92 0.20 -6.42 0.03
N LEU A 93 -0.98 -6.03 -0.44
CA LEU A 93 -1.94 -6.98 -1.02
C LEU A 93 -1.39 -7.64 -2.30
N ILE A 94 -0.67 -6.89 -3.14
CA ILE A 94 0.02 -7.46 -4.31
C ILE A 94 1.12 -8.42 -3.86
N ALA A 95 1.93 -8.08 -2.87
CA ALA A 95 2.97 -8.95 -2.35
C ALA A 95 2.42 -10.29 -1.82
N LEU A 96 1.21 -10.27 -1.25
CA LEU A 96 0.51 -11.46 -0.76
C LEU A 96 -0.27 -12.22 -1.85
N PHE A 97 -0.44 -11.63 -3.03
CA PHE A 97 -1.28 -12.21 -4.09
C PHE A 97 -0.91 -13.64 -4.50
N PRO A 98 0.37 -14.05 -4.59
CA PRO A 98 0.72 -15.45 -4.88
C PRO A 98 0.13 -16.45 -3.89
N LEU A 99 -0.07 -16.03 -2.63
CA LEU A 99 -0.59 -16.89 -1.57
C LEU A 99 -2.10 -17.20 -1.73
N VAL A 100 -2.80 -16.49 -2.62
CA VAL A 100 -4.21 -16.78 -2.98
C VAL A 100 -4.36 -18.16 -3.62
N PHE A 101 -3.33 -18.63 -4.33
CA PHE A 101 -3.38 -19.84 -5.16
C PHE A 101 -2.78 -21.08 -4.50
N ILE A 102 -2.24 -20.97 -3.29
CA ILE A 102 -1.44 -22.00 -2.65
C ILE A 102 -1.75 -22.08 -1.15
N LYS A 103 -1.42 -23.22 -0.54
CA LYS A 103 -1.44 -23.30 0.92
C LYS A 103 -0.33 -22.41 1.49
N TRP A 104 -0.70 -21.53 2.39
CA TRP A 104 0.23 -20.59 3.02
C TRP A 104 0.28 -20.81 4.54
N SER A 105 1.31 -20.27 5.16
CA SER A 105 1.53 -20.26 6.61
C SER A 105 1.78 -18.83 7.10
N MET A 106 1.71 -18.59 8.38
CA MET A 106 2.10 -17.28 8.94
C MET A 106 3.54 -16.91 8.60
N LEU A 107 4.43 -17.89 8.46
CA LEU A 107 5.80 -17.64 8.02
C LEU A 107 5.82 -17.02 6.60
N THR A 108 5.06 -17.56 5.65
CA THR A 108 5.02 -17.02 4.28
C THR A 108 4.40 -15.62 4.22
N VAL A 109 3.40 -15.35 5.05
CA VAL A 109 2.82 -14.01 5.20
C VAL A 109 3.86 -13.03 5.77
N THR A 110 4.59 -13.43 6.80
CA THR A 110 5.66 -12.61 7.40
C THR A 110 6.78 -12.34 6.41
N VAL A 111 7.21 -13.33 5.64
CA VAL A 111 8.25 -13.16 4.59
C VAL A 111 7.74 -12.18 3.53
N SER A 112 6.49 -12.30 3.08
CA SER A 112 5.88 -11.37 2.13
C SER A 112 5.87 -9.94 2.66
N PHE A 113 5.51 -9.76 3.94
CA PHE A 113 5.51 -8.46 4.59
C PHE A 113 6.91 -7.83 4.62
N ILE A 114 7.93 -8.60 5.04
CA ILE A 114 9.31 -8.12 5.12
C ILE A 114 9.84 -7.75 3.73
N LEU A 115 9.59 -8.59 2.72
CA LEU A 115 10.02 -8.34 1.34
C LEU A 115 9.36 -7.08 0.77
N PHE A 116 8.06 -6.92 0.97
CA PHE A 116 7.37 -5.71 0.53
C PHE A 116 7.99 -4.46 1.18
N ARG A 117 8.13 -4.44 2.51
CA ARG A 117 8.73 -3.31 3.22
C ARG A 117 10.17 -3.03 2.79
N PHE A 118 10.94 -4.07 2.48
CA PHE A 118 12.29 -3.91 1.94
C PHE A 118 12.27 -3.17 0.60
N PHE A 119 11.46 -3.63 -0.37
CA PHE A 119 11.40 -3.01 -1.69
C PHE A 119 10.77 -1.62 -1.69
N ASP A 120 9.80 -1.37 -0.85
CA ASP A 120 9.20 -0.07 -0.65
C ASP A 120 10.21 0.96 -0.09
N ILE A 121 11.06 0.55 0.85
CA ILE A 121 12.10 1.45 1.41
C ILE A 121 13.25 1.66 0.41
N VAL A 122 13.73 0.58 -0.23
CA VAL A 122 14.89 0.63 -1.16
C VAL A 122 14.51 1.25 -2.50
N LYS A 123 13.26 1.10 -2.94
CA LYS A 123 12.70 1.61 -4.19
C LYS A 123 13.59 1.37 -5.40
N PRO A 124 13.89 0.09 -5.76
CA PRO A 124 14.71 -0.21 -6.92
C PRO A 124 14.02 0.29 -8.21
N TYR A 125 14.84 0.52 -9.25
CA TYR A 125 14.28 0.89 -10.56
C TYR A 125 13.28 -0.17 -11.05
N PRO A 126 12.08 0.20 -11.58
CA PRO A 126 11.62 1.55 -11.91
C PRO A 126 10.84 2.27 -10.78
N ALA A 127 10.61 1.65 -9.58
CA ALA A 127 9.82 2.23 -8.51
C ALA A 127 10.28 3.66 -8.15
N ASN A 128 11.59 3.88 -8.04
CA ASN A 128 12.17 5.19 -7.74
C ASN A 128 11.85 6.30 -8.75
N ARG A 129 11.47 5.95 -9.99
CA ARG A 129 11.03 6.93 -11.00
C ARG A 129 9.52 7.12 -11.01
N LEU A 130 8.78 6.10 -10.64
CA LEU A 130 7.32 6.17 -10.63
C LEU A 130 6.79 7.11 -9.54
N GLN A 131 7.50 7.22 -8.42
CA GLN A 131 7.20 8.22 -7.41
C GLN A 131 7.23 9.67 -7.95
N ASP A 132 7.89 9.94 -9.08
CA ASP A 132 7.95 11.28 -9.68
C ASP A 132 6.69 11.64 -10.47
N LEU A 133 5.80 10.70 -10.74
CA LEU A 133 4.50 10.96 -11.33
C LEU A 133 3.70 11.94 -10.47
N LYS A 134 2.81 12.71 -11.11
CA LYS A 134 1.99 13.71 -10.44
C LYS A 134 0.77 13.07 -9.77
N GLY A 135 0.40 13.60 -8.62
CA GLY A 135 -0.81 13.21 -7.89
C GLY A 135 -0.71 11.78 -7.34
N GLY A 136 -1.85 11.24 -6.92
CA GLY A 136 -1.93 9.91 -6.31
C GLY A 136 -1.40 8.76 -7.17
N ALA A 137 -1.22 8.96 -8.47
CA ALA A 137 -0.55 7.94 -9.31
C ALA A 137 0.92 7.77 -8.88
N GLY A 138 1.65 8.87 -8.60
CA GLY A 138 3.02 8.80 -8.12
C GLY A 138 3.11 8.13 -6.75
N VAL A 139 2.16 8.42 -5.86
CA VAL A 139 2.07 7.81 -4.53
C VAL A 139 1.80 6.30 -4.62
N MET A 140 0.92 5.87 -5.54
CA MET A 140 0.50 4.47 -5.62
C MET A 140 1.47 3.57 -6.38
N PHE A 141 1.99 4.03 -7.55
CA PHE A 141 2.67 3.12 -8.47
C PHE A 141 4.02 2.61 -7.99
N ASP A 142 4.76 3.37 -7.19
CA ASP A 142 6.03 2.91 -6.63
C ASP A 142 5.83 1.73 -5.68
N ASP A 143 4.79 1.77 -4.85
CA ASP A 143 4.44 0.70 -3.93
C ASP A 143 3.81 -0.51 -4.63
N LEU A 144 3.02 -0.30 -5.70
CA LEU A 144 2.53 -1.41 -6.52
C LEU A 144 3.69 -2.18 -7.16
N VAL A 145 4.75 -1.50 -7.62
CA VAL A 145 5.96 -2.13 -8.16
C VAL A 145 6.77 -2.81 -7.07
N ALA A 146 6.92 -2.20 -5.90
CA ALA A 146 7.55 -2.84 -4.73
C ALA A 146 6.81 -4.13 -4.34
N GLY A 147 5.47 -4.09 -4.33
CA GLY A 147 4.61 -5.25 -4.10
C GLY A 147 4.80 -6.34 -5.16
N ALA A 148 4.93 -5.97 -6.45
CA ALA A 148 5.18 -6.92 -7.53
C ALA A 148 6.53 -7.62 -7.38
N TYR A 149 7.59 -6.92 -6.98
CA TYR A 149 8.88 -7.55 -6.69
C TYR A 149 8.79 -8.56 -5.54
N ALA A 150 8.14 -8.16 -4.45
CA ALA A 150 7.90 -9.06 -3.33
C ALA A 150 7.08 -10.29 -3.77
N ALA A 151 6.03 -10.09 -4.56
CA ALA A 151 5.17 -11.17 -5.07
C ALA A 151 5.94 -12.18 -5.92
N ILE A 152 6.85 -11.73 -6.80
CA ILE A 152 7.67 -12.61 -7.62
C ILE A 152 8.55 -13.51 -6.72
N ILE A 153 9.22 -12.93 -5.73
CA ILE A 153 10.10 -13.69 -4.82
C ILE A 153 9.28 -14.66 -3.97
N VAL A 154 8.18 -14.21 -3.38
CA VAL A 154 7.26 -15.05 -2.60
C VAL A 154 6.74 -16.21 -3.45
N GLY A 155 6.29 -15.91 -4.67
CA GLY A 155 5.83 -16.93 -5.61
C GLY A 155 6.89 -18.00 -5.87
N VAL A 156 8.11 -17.61 -6.21
CA VAL A 156 9.23 -18.55 -6.46
C VAL A 156 9.55 -19.40 -5.23
N LEU A 157 9.64 -18.78 -4.05
CA LEU A 157 9.95 -19.48 -2.80
C LEU A 157 8.90 -20.53 -2.46
N VAL A 158 7.61 -20.18 -2.57
CA VAL A 158 6.54 -21.08 -2.16
C VAL A 158 6.30 -22.18 -3.19
N TYR A 159 6.33 -21.88 -4.50
CA TYR A 159 6.25 -22.91 -5.55
C TYR A 159 7.45 -23.85 -5.51
N GLY A 160 8.66 -23.34 -5.22
CA GLY A 160 9.88 -24.16 -5.08
C GLY A 160 9.76 -25.14 -3.92
N THR A 161 9.30 -24.69 -2.75
CA THR A 161 9.16 -25.56 -1.57
C THR A 161 8.06 -26.61 -1.70
N GLN A 162 6.98 -26.33 -2.43
CA GLN A 162 5.90 -27.30 -2.65
C GLN A 162 6.32 -28.44 -3.59
N ARG A 163 7.24 -28.21 -4.54
CA ARG A 163 7.74 -29.27 -5.43
C ARG A 163 8.73 -30.22 -4.79
N VAL A 164 9.37 -29.82 -3.69
CA VAL A 164 10.38 -30.65 -2.98
C VAL A 164 9.71 -31.67 -2.05
N ASN A 165 8.44 -31.50 -1.72
CA ASN A 165 7.69 -32.35 -0.79
C ASN A 165 6.80 -33.41 -1.49
N TRP A 166 7.10 -33.78 -2.78
CA TRP A 166 6.49 -34.88 -3.52
C TRP A 166 7.43 -36.06 -3.64
#